data_ae44916ccdf162c786d7a919357a4593
#
_entry.id   ae44916ccdf162c786d7a919357a4593
#
_cell.length_a   1.000
_cell.length_b   1.000
_cell.length_c   1.000
_cell.angle_alpha   90.00
_cell.angle_beta   90.00
_cell.angle_gamma   90.00
#
_symmetry.space_group_name_H-M   'P 1'
#
loop_
_entity.id
_entity.type
_entity.pdbx_description
1 polymer ?
#
loop_
_entity_poly.entity_id
_entity_poly.type
_entity_poly.pdbx_seq_one_letter_code
_entity_poly.pdbx_strand_id
1 'polypeptide(L)'
;MSLLGKALVVIEKAVKIPLFDCRMCGQCILHSTGLVCPMRCPKNLRNGPCGGVLVNGHCEVYPDRPCVWVEAWDRSQRLPLWRDHMTRLNPPVDWRLQGTSSWVNLVSGRDRQVPTGWPTAGQGAHGLGVVSSLPPGENRDPGLGP
;
A
#
# COMPACT_ATOMS: atom_id res chain seq x y z
N MET A 1 -24.23 -4.05 -9.37
CA MET A 1 -23.92 -4.78 -8.12
C MET A 1 -25.19 -5.47 -7.65
N SER A 2 -25.12 -6.78 -7.36
CA SER A 2 -26.23 -7.55 -6.81
C SER A 2 -26.61 -7.05 -5.40
N LEU A 3 -27.82 -7.36 -4.93
CA LEU A 3 -28.27 -7.02 -3.57
C LEU A 3 -27.31 -7.61 -2.51
N LEU A 4 -26.84 -8.83 -2.74
CA LEU A 4 -25.84 -9.50 -1.90
C LEU A 4 -24.53 -8.73 -1.83
N GLY A 5 -24.06 -8.19 -2.96
CA GLY A 5 -22.84 -7.37 -2.98
C GLY A 5 -22.97 -6.08 -2.18
N LYS A 6 -24.15 -5.45 -2.20
CA LYS A 6 -24.41 -4.25 -1.38
C LYS A 6 -24.43 -4.59 0.12
N ALA A 7 -25.05 -5.71 0.50
CA ALA A 7 -25.08 -6.17 1.88
C ALA A 7 -23.65 -6.46 2.41
N LEU A 8 -22.80 -7.12 1.61
CA LEU A 8 -21.39 -7.38 1.97
C LEU A 8 -20.59 -6.09 2.19
N VAL A 9 -20.81 -5.07 1.35
CA VAL A 9 -20.16 -3.76 1.55
C VAL A 9 -20.57 -3.14 2.88
N VAL A 10 -21.85 -3.22 3.25
CA VAL A 10 -22.34 -2.67 4.53
C VAL A 10 -21.72 -3.40 5.71
N ILE A 11 -21.69 -4.72 5.68
CA ILE A 11 -21.07 -5.55 6.72
C ILE A 11 -19.56 -5.23 6.83
N GLU A 12 -18.87 -5.19 5.71
CA GLU A 12 -17.44 -4.88 5.67
C GLU A 12 -17.15 -3.49 6.24
N LYS A 13 -17.96 -2.49 5.93
CA LYS A 13 -17.87 -1.13 6.50
C LYS A 13 -18.06 -1.15 8.01
N ALA A 14 -19.12 -1.82 8.48
CA ALA A 14 -19.47 -1.87 9.89
C ALA A 14 -18.36 -2.52 10.74
N VAL A 15 -17.61 -3.45 10.17
CA VAL A 15 -16.50 -4.14 10.85
C VAL A 15 -15.18 -3.39 10.69
N LYS A 16 -14.81 -3.05 9.46
CA LYS A 16 -13.45 -2.54 9.17
C LYS A 16 -13.24 -1.08 9.54
N ILE A 17 -14.27 -0.24 9.48
CA ILE A 17 -14.10 1.18 9.81
C ILE A 17 -13.76 1.34 11.29
N PRO A 18 -14.55 0.80 12.25
CA PRO A 18 -14.22 0.99 13.66
C PRO A 18 -12.96 0.26 14.12
N LEU A 19 -12.64 -0.90 13.52
CA LEU A 19 -11.48 -1.70 13.94
C LEU A 19 -10.15 -1.21 13.35
N PHE A 20 -10.15 -0.69 12.13
CA PHE A 20 -8.92 -0.41 11.37
C PHE A 20 -8.87 1.00 10.78
N ASP A 21 -9.84 1.88 11.09
CA ASP A 21 -10.02 3.16 10.41
C ASP A 21 -9.93 3.00 8.88
N CYS A 22 -10.70 2.03 8.35
CA CYS A 22 -10.64 1.60 6.97
C CYS A 22 -11.20 2.68 6.02
N ARG A 23 -10.45 3.00 4.98
CA ARG A 23 -10.84 3.98 3.95
C ARG A 23 -11.59 3.36 2.78
N MET A 24 -11.98 2.09 2.86
CA MET A 24 -12.77 1.37 1.85
C MET A 24 -12.22 1.50 0.42
N CYS A 25 -10.91 1.38 0.24
CA CYS A 25 -10.27 1.48 -1.08
C CYS A 25 -10.61 0.30 -2.02
N GLY A 26 -11.24 -0.76 -1.50
CA GLY A 26 -11.60 -1.94 -2.27
C GLY A 26 -10.45 -2.92 -2.57
N GLN A 27 -9.22 -2.58 -2.20
CA GLN A 27 -8.02 -3.39 -2.44
C GLN A 27 -7.24 -3.57 -1.13
N CYS A 28 -7.78 -4.42 -0.23
CA CYS A 28 -7.31 -4.54 1.13
C CYS A 28 -5.96 -5.25 1.22
N ILE A 29 -4.99 -4.63 1.91
CA ILE A 29 -3.68 -5.19 2.23
C ILE A 29 -3.39 -5.23 3.73
N LEU A 30 -4.42 -5.21 4.57
CA LEU A 30 -4.29 -5.23 6.04
C LEU A 30 -3.44 -6.39 6.54
N HIS A 31 -3.52 -7.55 5.88
CA HIS A 31 -2.73 -8.74 6.25
C HIS A 31 -1.22 -8.48 6.16
N SER A 32 -0.77 -7.67 5.21
CA SER A 32 0.66 -7.36 5.01
C SER A 32 1.14 -6.14 5.77
N THR A 33 0.23 -5.33 6.32
CA THR A 33 0.56 -4.07 7.00
C THR A 33 0.31 -4.13 8.52
N GLY A 34 0.41 -5.31 9.11
CA GLY A 34 0.22 -5.48 10.55
C GLY A 34 -1.17 -5.06 11.03
N LEU A 35 -2.20 -5.22 10.19
CA LEU A 35 -3.59 -4.79 10.43
C LEU A 35 -3.75 -3.27 10.55
N VAL A 36 -2.81 -2.48 10.05
CA VAL A 36 -2.90 -1.02 9.92
C VAL A 36 -3.36 -0.66 8.51
N CYS A 37 -4.42 0.13 8.38
CA CYS A 37 -4.88 0.55 7.07
C CYS A 37 -3.91 1.57 6.45
N PRO A 38 -3.18 1.24 5.38
CA PRO A 38 -2.19 2.15 4.78
C PRO A 38 -2.83 3.37 4.13
N MET A 39 -4.11 3.27 3.75
CA MET A 39 -4.86 4.40 3.19
C MET A 39 -5.21 5.49 4.22
N ARG A 40 -4.82 5.31 5.49
CA ARG A 40 -4.81 6.38 6.50
C ARG A 40 -3.67 7.40 6.24
N CYS A 41 -2.69 7.03 5.42
CA CYS A 41 -1.63 7.93 5.01
C CYS A 41 -2.22 9.12 4.24
N PRO A 42 -1.95 10.39 4.63
CA PRO A 42 -2.50 11.56 3.96
C PRO A 42 -2.03 11.71 2.51
N LYS A 43 -0.92 11.08 2.17
CA LYS A 43 -0.38 11.02 0.80
C LYS A 43 -0.88 9.82 0.00
N ASN A 44 -1.78 9.01 0.57
CA ASN A 44 -2.33 7.79 -0.06
C ASN A 44 -1.27 6.80 -0.55
N LEU A 45 -0.14 6.72 0.15
CA LEU A 45 0.92 5.78 -0.21
C LEU A 45 0.49 4.34 0.10
N ARG A 46 0.86 3.42 -0.81
CA ARG A 46 0.49 2.01 -0.71
C ARG A 46 1.69 1.09 -0.43
N ASN A 47 2.90 1.54 -0.66
CA ASN A 47 4.11 0.71 -0.65
C ASN A 47 5.22 1.28 0.24
N GLY A 48 4.89 1.84 1.36
CA GLY A 48 5.87 2.26 2.34
C GLY A 48 5.92 3.77 2.60
N PRO A 49 6.80 4.19 3.49
CA PRO A 49 6.93 5.58 3.90
C PRO A 49 7.47 6.47 2.77
N CYS A 50 7.14 7.76 2.86
CA CYS A 50 7.54 8.76 1.85
C CYS A 50 8.88 9.45 2.16
N GLY A 51 9.59 9.05 3.20
CA GLY A 51 10.75 9.80 3.68
C GLY A 51 10.43 11.03 4.54
N GLY A 52 9.17 11.46 4.61
CA GLY A 52 8.71 12.57 5.47
C GLY A 52 8.33 12.13 6.88
N VAL A 53 9.00 11.13 7.41
CA VAL A 53 8.85 10.70 8.79
C VAL A 53 9.75 11.58 9.65
N LEU A 54 9.15 12.26 10.62
CA LEU A 54 9.89 13.11 11.56
C LEU A 54 10.74 12.25 12.52
N VAL A 55 11.73 12.88 13.17
CA VAL A 55 12.64 12.20 14.09
C VAL A 55 11.91 11.47 15.23
N ASN A 56 10.75 11.98 15.64
CA ASN A 56 9.88 11.36 16.64
C ASN A 56 8.98 10.24 16.08
N GLY A 57 9.14 9.86 14.81
CA GLY A 57 8.32 8.83 14.16
C GLY A 57 6.95 9.31 13.66
N HIS A 58 6.67 10.61 13.75
CA HIS A 58 5.41 11.18 13.31
C HIS A 58 5.41 11.56 11.82
N CYS A 59 4.22 11.83 11.30
CA CYS A 59 4.02 12.22 9.91
C CYS A 59 4.31 13.72 9.71
N GLU A 60 5.03 14.10 8.65
CA GLU A 60 5.28 15.50 8.33
C GLU A 60 4.01 16.29 7.99
N VAL A 61 2.98 15.64 7.46
CA VAL A 61 1.69 16.27 7.11
C VAL A 61 0.82 16.48 8.36
N TYR A 62 0.88 15.49 9.29
CA TYR A 62 0.17 15.53 10.56
C TYR A 62 1.15 15.27 11.71
N PRO A 63 1.90 16.30 12.16
CA PRO A 63 2.95 16.15 13.18
C PRO A 63 2.45 15.67 14.55
N ASP A 64 1.15 15.77 14.80
CA ASP A 64 0.46 15.29 15.99
C ASP A 64 0.18 13.76 15.97
N ARG A 65 0.44 13.09 14.86
CA ARG A 65 0.11 11.66 14.66
C ARG A 65 1.33 10.84 14.25
N PRO A 66 1.42 9.59 14.75
CA PRO A 66 2.43 8.64 14.25
C PRO A 66 2.31 8.43 12.75
N CYS A 67 3.42 8.21 12.08
CA CYS A 67 3.42 7.80 10.69
C CYS A 67 2.76 6.43 10.56
N VAL A 68 1.76 6.33 9.70
CA VAL A 68 1.01 5.08 9.44
C VAL A 68 1.92 3.94 9.04
N TRP A 69 2.99 4.22 8.30
CA TRP A 69 3.92 3.21 7.84
C TRP A 69 4.90 2.75 8.91
N VAL A 70 5.27 3.61 9.86
CA VAL A 70 6.04 3.23 11.06
C VAL A 70 5.16 2.32 11.93
N GLU A 71 3.90 2.71 12.17
CA GLU A 71 2.94 1.88 12.92
C GLU A 71 2.73 0.52 12.25
N ALA A 72 2.57 0.50 10.92
CA ALA A 72 2.40 -0.74 10.16
C ALA A 72 3.63 -1.66 10.27
N TRP A 73 4.83 -1.11 10.19
CA TRP A 73 6.07 -1.84 10.37
C TRP A 73 6.15 -2.47 11.76
N ASP A 74 6.00 -1.67 12.79
CA ASP A 74 6.10 -2.14 14.19
C ASP A 74 5.09 -3.24 14.50
N ARG A 75 3.85 -3.10 14.01
CA ARG A 75 2.83 -4.13 14.19
C ARG A 75 3.11 -5.39 13.37
N SER A 76 3.58 -5.25 12.14
CA SER A 76 3.89 -6.40 11.29
C SER A 76 4.98 -7.27 11.90
N GLN A 77 5.98 -6.68 12.59
CA GLN A 77 7.04 -7.43 13.26
C GLN A 77 6.54 -8.27 14.45
N ARG A 78 5.42 -7.87 15.06
CA ARG A 78 4.81 -8.58 16.20
C ARG A 78 3.88 -9.71 15.77
N LEU A 79 3.45 -9.73 14.51
CA LEU A 79 2.57 -10.77 13.98
C LEU A 79 3.40 -11.94 13.48
N PRO A 80 3.11 -13.19 13.93
CA PRO A 80 3.86 -14.37 13.49
C PRO A 80 3.58 -14.73 12.02
N LEU A 81 2.39 -14.36 11.53
CA LEU A 81 1.95 -14.59 10.16
C LEU A 81 2.15 -13.34 9.31
N TRP A 82 2.53 -13.53 8.05
CA TRP A 82 2.64 -12.49 7.02
C TRP A 82 3.69 -11.39 7.28
N ARG A 83 4.63 -11.58 8.21
CA ARG A 83 5.72 -10.61 8.46
C ARG A 83 6.43 -10.21 7.17
N ASP A 84 6.79 -11.20 6.34
CA ASP A 84 7.53 -10.99 5.09
C ASP A 84 6.68 -10.32 3.99
N HIS A 85 5.36 -10.25 4.17
CA HIS A 85 4.47 -9.62 3.20
C HIS A 85 4.59 -8.10 3.19
N MET A 86 5.12 -7.50 4.27
CA MET A 86 5.33 -6.05 4.36
C MET A 86 6.32 -5.53 3.30
N THR A 87 7.24 -6.38 2.85
CA THR A 87 8.25 -6.04 1.83
C THR A 87 7.76 -6.23 0.40
N ARG A 88 6.56 -6.81 0.22
CA ARG A 88 6.00 -7.02 -1.12
C ARG A 88 5.44 -5.73 -1.69
N LEU A 89 5.77 -5.46 -2.95
CA LEU A 89 5.20 -4.35 -3.68
C LEU A 89 3.77 -4.67 -4.11
N ASN A 90 2.85 -3.79 -3.74
CA ASN A 90 1.46 -3.86 -4.16
C ASN A 90 1.25 -3.02 -5.42
N PRO A 91 0.31 -3.38 -6.30
CA PRO A 91 -0.04 -2.54 -7.44
C PRO A 91 -0.59 -1.18 -6.96
N PRO A 92 -0.53 -0.14 -7.78
CA PRO A 92 -1.13 1.15 -7.46
C PRO A 92 -2.63 1.00 -7.17
N VAL A 93 -3.16 1.93 -6.39
CA VAL A 93 -4.58 1.92 -6.05
C VAL A 93 -5.42 2.18 -7.29
N ASP A 94 -6.34 1.26 -7.58
CA ASP A 94 -7.40 1.50 -8.55
C ASP A 94 -8.58 2.18 -7.87
N TRP A 95 -8.68 3.49 -8.03
CA TRP A 95 -9.73 4.31 -7.42
C TRP A 95 -11.14 3.97 -7.91
N ARG A 96 -11.28 3.24 -9.02
CA ARG A 96 -12.59 2.73 -9.48
C ARG A 96 -13.21 1.73 -8.52
N LEU A 97 -12.38 1.11 -7.67
CA LEU A 97 -12.80 0.15 -6.65
C LEU A 97 -13.17 0.82 -5.31
N GLN A 98 -13.00 2.13 -5.19
CA GLN A 98 -13.35 2.88 -3.98
C GLN A 98 -14.81 2.63 -3.58
N GLY A 99 -15.04 2.30 -2.32
CA GLY A 99 -16.38 2.03 -1.78
C GLY A 99 -16.96 0.66 -2.15
N THR A 100 -16.24 -0.18 -2.89
CA THR A 100 -16.63 -1.57 -3.16
C THR A 100 -16.09 -2.52 -2.07
N SER A 101 -16.64 -3.74 -2.01
CA SER A 101 -16.17 -4.75 -1.07
C SER A 101 -14.82 -5.30 -1.47
N SER A 102 -13.82 -5.18 -0.59
CA SER A 102 -12.50 -5.74 -0.84
C SER A 102 -12.52 -7.28 -0.81
N TRP A 103 -13.44 -7.90 -0.09
CA TRP A 103 -13.60 -9.36 -0.10
C TRP A 103 -14.11 -9.87 -1.45
N VAL A 104 -15.10 -9.18 -2.01
CA VAL A 104 -15.61 -9.52 -3.35
C VAL A 104 -14.54 -9.28 -4.41
N ASN A 105 -13.79 -8.19 -4.30
CA ASN A 105 -12.71 -7.86 -5.25
C ASN A 105 -11.57 -8.89 -5.18
N LEU A 106 -11.23 -9.38 -3.98
CA LEU A 106 -10.24 -10.44 -3.78
C LEU A 106 -10.67 -11.75 -4.48
N VAL A 107 -11.90 -12.20 -4.23
CA VAL A 107 -12.42 -13.45 -4.81
C VAL A 107 -12.55 -13.35 -6.34
N SER A 108 -12.94 -12.17 -6.85
CA SER A 108 -13.06 -11.92 -8.28
C SER A 108 -11.75 -11.54 -8.98
N GLY A 109 -10.64 -11.44 -8.25
CA GLY A 109 -9.33 -11.05 -8.78
C GLY A 109 -9.23 -9.58 -9.23
N ARG A 110 -10.23 -8.75 -8.93
CA ARG A 110 -10.25 -7.33 -9.32
C ARG A 110 -9.23 -6.49 -8.56
N ASP A 111 -8.88 -6.90 -7.35
CA ASP A 111 -7.89 -6.24 -6.50
C ASP A 111 -6.47 -6.31 -7.05
N ARG A 112 -6.21 -7.25 -7.97
CA ARG A 112 -4.91 -7.48 -8.62
C ARG A 112 -4.83 -6.90 -10.03
N GLN A 113 -5.93 -6.36 -10.53
CA GLN A 113 -5.93 -5.72 -11.85
C GLN A 113 -5.14 -4.42 -11.78
N VAL A 114 -4.23 -4.27 -12.71
CA VAL A 114 -3.39 -3.09 -12.85
C VAL A 114 -3.79 -2.33 -14.11
N PRO A 115 -3.58 -1.01 -14.15
CA PRO A 115 -3.81 -0.23 -15.36
C PRO A 115 -3.00 -0.77 -16.55
N THR A 116 -3.54 -0.60 -17.75
CA THR A 116 -2.86 -1.00 -19.00
C THR A 116 -1.47 -0.36 -19.06
N GLY A 117 -0.44 -1.15 -19.36
CA GLY A 117 0.95 -0.71 -19.40
C GLY A 117 1.71 -0.83 -18.09
N TRP A 118 1.05 -1.23 -16.99
CA TRP A 118 1.74 -1.53 -15.75
C TRP A 118 2.20 -3.01 -15.74
N PRO A 119 3.43 -3.33 -15.29
CA PRO A 119 3.89 -4.72 -15.18
C PRO A 119 2.99 -5.50 -14.22
N THR A 120 2.51 -6.66 -14.63
CA THR A 120 1.70 -7.53 -13.77
C THR A 120 2.55 -8.12 -12.65
N ALA A 121 1.93 -8.32 -11.47
CA ALA A 121 2.59 -8.91 -10.30
C ALA A 121 3.01 -10.37 -10.60
N GLY A 122 4.16 -10.58 -11.06
CA GLY A 122 4.75 -11.84 -11.55
C GLY A 122 5.80 -11.57 -12.61
N GLN A 123 5.64 -10.47 -13.36
CA GLN A 123 6.65 -9.98 -14.29
C GLN A 123 7.52 -8.88 -13.64
N GLY A 124 7.07 -8.29 -12.54
CA GLY A 124 7.75 -7.19 -11.85
C GLY A 124 8.37 -7.55 -10.50
N ALA A 125 8.01 -8.67 -9.89
CA ALA A 125 8.58 -9.06 -8.60
C ALA A 125 10.06 -9.49 -8.69
N HIS A 126 10.54 -9.77 -9.89
CA HIS A 126 11.95 -9.93 -10.20
C HIS A 126 12.47 -8.86 -11.18
N GLY A 127 11.64 -7.89 -11.51
CA GLY A 127 11.91 -6.85 -12.50
C GLY A 127 12.59 -5.60 -11.95
N LEU A 128 13.40 -5.70 -10.92
CA LEU A 128 14.54 -4.80 -10.76
C LEU A 128 15.58 -5.03 -11.86
N GLY A 129 15.30 -5.95 -12.79
CA GLY A 129 16.06 -6.12 -14.03
C GLY A 129 15.95 -4.98 -15.02
N VAL A 130 15.10 -3.99 -14.79
CA VAL A 130 15.05 -2.78 -15.63
C VAL A 130 16.25 -1.85 -15.39
N VAL A 131 16.96 -2.03 -14.29
CA VAL A 131 18.19 -1.23 -14.04
C VAL A 131 19.41 -1.82 -14.74
N SER A 132 19.33 -3.04 -15.29
CA SER A 132 20.43 -3.67 -15.99
C SER A 132 20.64 -3.20 -17.44
N SER A 133 19.80 -2.30 -17.94
CA SER A 133 19.96 -1.69 -19.28
C SER A 133 20.41 -0.22 -19.25
N LEU A 134 20.76 0.32 -18.10
CA LEU A 134 21.50 1.56 -18.07
C LEU A 134 22.95 1.25 -18.41
N PRO A 135 23.52 1.90 -19.42
CA PRO A 135 24.93 1.70 -19.76
C PRO A 135 25.81 2.00 -18.55
N PRO A 136 26.86 1.19 -18.29
CA PRO A 136 27.77 1.47 -17.21
C PRO A 136 28.53 2.76 -17.48
N GLY A 137 28.29 3.77 -16.66
CA GLY A 137 29.13 4.95 -16.65
C GLY A 137 28.57 6.16 -17.35
N GLU A 138 27.85 6.96 -16.62
CA GLU A 138 28.00 8.40 -16.66
C GLU A 138 27.56 8.99 -15.31
N ASN A 139 28.38 8.72 -14.28
CA ASN A 139 28.42 9.56 -13.10
C ASN A 139 28.96 10.92 -13.55
N ARG A 140 28.10 11.81 -13.97
CA ARG A 140 28.41 13.23 -14.01
C ARG A 140 27.90 13.81 -12.69
N ASP A 141 28.74 13.77 -11.68
CA ASP A 141 28.69 14.75 -10.61
C ASP A 141 28.96 16.12 -11.24
N PRO A 142 27.99 17.05 -11.28
CA PRO A 142 28.30 18.44 -11.53
C PRO A 142 28.95 18.99 -10.27
N GLY A 143 30.26 19.18 -10.32
CA GLY A 143 31.11 19.59 -9.24
C GLY A 143 30.53 20.68 -8.31
N LEU A 144 30.60 20.40 -7.05
CA LEU A 144 30.74 21.40 -6.02
C LEU A 144 32.18 21.94 -6.14
N GLY A 145 32.32 23.05 -6.86
CA GLY A 145 33.50 23.89 -6.85
C GLY A 145 33.56 24.71 -5.56
N PRO A 146 34.76 25.20 -5.20
CA PRO A 146 35.05 25.78 -3.90
C PRO A 146 34.31 27.08 -3.59
#